data_7dc7539c17c54e3749c16bc40d974f4f
#
_entry.id   7dc7539c17c54e3749c16bc40d974f4f
#
_cell.length_a   1.000
_cell.length_b   1.000
_cell.length_c   1.000
_cell.angle_alpha   90.00
_cell.angle_beta   90.00
_cell.angle_gamma   90.00
#
_symmetry.space_group_name_H-M   'P 1'
#
loop_
_entity.id
_entity.type
_entity.pdbx_description
1 polymer ?
#
loop_
_entity_poly.entity_id
_entity_poly.type
_entity_poly.pdbx_seq_one_letter_code
_entity_poly.pdbx_strand_id
1 'polypeptide(L)'
;LAELDTGDEALRRVIAQARRVLDKDIPILLRGESGVGKELFAQALHRSSPRRDKPFVAVNCAALPEALIEAELFGYAPGAYTGARREGSPGRIREAHGGTLFLDEIGDMPLALQGRLLRVLETKEVVPLGGKPVRVEFALIAATHRDLPAEVEAGRFRADLYYRLAGLTLTLPPLRERSDLPALVERILHACAPDRDLRLAPEVAAAFSSYPWPGNVRELAQALRVAAALLDEDEEEIGWEALPEGLAAALKRSSGTTPLTSAPGEEAFELAALSRAAIERALAACGGNRTAAARRLGISRATLYRKLREMGSAQAQAAG
;
A
#
# COMPACT_ATOMS: atom_id res chain seq x y z
N LEU A 1 -18.12 4.54 1.66
CA LEU A 1 -17.98 3.23 2.35
C LEU A 1 -18.52 2.06 1.52
N ALA A 2 -19.55 2.26 0.67
CA ALA A 2 -20.04 1.18 -0.21
C ALA A 2 -18.96 0.72 -1.19
N GLU A 3 -18.14 1.62 -1.67
CA GLU A 3 -17.01 1.35 -2.57
C GLU A 3 -15.91 0.47 -1.97
N LEU A 4 -15.87 0.28 -0.65
CA LEU A 4 -14.91 -0.61 0.02
C LEU A 4 -15.43 -2.04 0.16
N ASP A 5 -16.72 -2.27 -0.02
CA ASP A 5 -17.33 -3.59 0.08
C ASP A 5 -17.06 -4.38 -1.21
N THR A 6 -16.15 -5.31 -1.13
CA THR A 6 -15.79 -6.24 -2.20
C THR A 6 -16.28 -7.67 -1.93
N GLY A 7 -17.06 -7.86 -0.86
CA GLY A 7 -17.69 -9.14 -0.56
C GLY A 7 -17.19 -9.82 0.71
N ASP A 8 -16.10 -9.36 1.31
CA ASP A 8 -15.58 -9.94 2.54
C ASP A 8 -16.48 -9.66 3.76
N GLU A 9 -16.85 -10.69 4.50
CA GLU A 9 -17.79 -10.58 5.61
C GLU A 9 -17.22 -9.84 6.83
N ALA A 10 -15.92 -10.03 7.12
CA ALA A 10 -15.27 -9.32 8.23
C ALA A 10 -15.21 -7.82 7.94
N LEU A 11 -14.84 -7.44 6.72
CA LEU A 11 -14.82 -6.04 6.28
C LEU A 11 -16.23 -5.43 6.28
N ARG A 12 -17.26 -6.18 5.85
CA ARG A 12 -18.67 -5.74 5.91
C ARG A 12 -19.12 -5.43 7.33
N ARG A 13 -18.74 -6.25 8.31
CA ARG A 13 -19.04 -5.99 9.73
C ARG A 13 -18.39 -4.69 10.21
N VAL A 14 -17.13 -4.45 9.85
CA VAL A 14 -16.41 -3.22 10.17
C VAL A 14 -17.10 -2.00 9.54
N ILE A 15 -17.49 -2.09 8.27
CA ILE A 15 -18.23 -1.04 7.56
C ILE A 15 -19.59 -0.76 8.24
N ALA A 16 -20.32 -1.81 8.63
CA ALA A 16 -21.60 -1.67 9.31
C ALA A 16 -21.47 -0.99 10.68
N GLN A 17 -20.44 -1.32 11.46
CA GLN A 17 -20.14 -0.66 12.73
C GLN A 17 -19.80 0.82 12.53
N ALA A 18 -18.94 1.12 11.57
CA ALA A 18 -18.54 2.48 11.24
C ALA A 18 -19.74 3.36 10.87
N ARG A 19 -20.67 2.85 10.04
CA ARG A 19 -21.89 3.58 9.61
C ARG A 19 -22.75 4.05 10.77
N ARG A 20 -22.77 3.30 11.91
CA ARG A 20 -23.60 3.63 13.07
C ARG A 20 -23.13 4.86 13.86
N VAL A 21 -21.90 5.31 13.63
CA VAL A 21 -21.27 6.40 14.37
C VAL A 21 -20.86 7.59 13.51
N LEU A 22 -21.13 7.56 12.22
CA LEU A 22 -20.71 8.62 11.27
C LEU A 22 -21.28 10.00 11.59
N ASP A 23 -22.46 10.05 12.19
CA ASP A 23 -23.18 11.27 12.61
C ASP A 23 -22.91 11.67 14.07
N LYS A 24 -22.06 10.91 14.77
CA LYS A 24 -21.77 11.09 16.20
C LYS A 24 -20.37 11.64 16.41
N ASP A 25 -20.19 12.41 17.46
CA ASP A 25 -18.86 12.92 17.89
C ASP A 25 -18.11 11.82 18.67
N ILE A 26 -17.90 10.67 18.04
CA ILE A 26 -17.18 9.53 18.62
C ILE A 26 -15.87 9.37 17.85
N PRO A 27 -14.71 9.47 18.52
CA PRO A 27 -13.43 9.17 17.89
C PRO A 27 -13.37 7.72 17.37
N ILE A 28 -12.82 7.54 16.17
CA ILE A 28 -12.64 6.22 15.56
C ILE A 28 -11.16 5.87 15.54
N LEU A 29 -10.82 4.71 16.11
CA LEU A 29 -9.48 4.14 16.08
C LEU A 29 -9.44 2.96 15.09
N LEU A 30 -8.73 3.13 13.98
CA LEU A 30 -8.51 2.09 12.97
C LEU A 30 -7.26 1.28 13.34
N ARG A 31 -7.43 -0.01 13.59
CA ARG A 31 -6.33 -0.97 13.81
C ARG A 31 -6.17 -1.86 12.60
N GLY A 32 -4.95 -2.29 12.32
CA GLY A 32 -4.63 -3.25 11.26
C GLY A 32 -3.20 -3.10 10.78
N GLU A 33 -2.72 -4.13 10.14
CA GLU A 33 -1.36 -4.20 9.61
C GLU A 33 -1.06 -3.06 8.63
N SER A 34 0.23 -2.81 8.38
CA SER A 34 0.61 -1.87 7.33
C SER A 34 0.08 -2.34 5.97
N GLY A 35 -0.41 -1.40 5.16
CA GLY A 35 -0.89 -1.70 3.81
C GLY A 35 -2.30 -2.28 3.71
N VAL A 36 -3.06 -2.50 4.81
CA VAL A 36 -4.45 -3.02 4.74
C VAL A 36 -5.47 -2.02 4.20
N GLY A 37 -5.09 -0.73 4.08
CA GLY A 37 -5.96 0.32 3.54
C GLY A 37 -6.61 1.22 4.60
N LYS A 38 -5.99 1.41 5.79
CA LYS A 38 -6.49 2.28 6.86
C LYS A 38 -6.81 3.69 6.38
N GLU A 39 -5.94 4.29 5.57
CA GLU A 39 -6.13 5.63 5.01
C GLU A 39 -7.32 5.69 4.04
N LEU A 40 -7.43 4.73 3.12
CA LEU A 40 -8.58 4.64 2.21
C LEU A 40 -9.89 4.46 2.97
N PHE A 41 -9.85 3.70 4.07
CA PHE A 41 -11.01 3.52 4.94
C PHE A 41 -11.39 4.83 5.64
N ALA A 42 -10.42 5.58 6.17
CA ALA A 42 -10.62 6.88 6.79
C ALA A 42 -11.21 7.91 5.80
N GLN A 43 -10.69 7.96 4.57
CA GLN A 43 -11.22 8.81 3.50
C GLN A 43 -12.66 8.44 3.14
N ALA A 44 -12.96 7.13 3.06
CA ALA A 44 -14.32 6.66 2.76
C ALA A 44 -15.30 6.96 3.92
N LEU A 45 -14.84 6.90 5.17
CA LEU A 45 -15.60 7.37 6.35
C LEU A 45 -15.95 8.86 6.21
N HIS A 46 -14.96 9.70 5.94
CA HIS A 46 -15.15 11.13 5.75
C HIS A 46 -16.16 11.42 4.63
N ARG A 47 -15.96 10.84 3.42
CA ARG A 47 -16.88 11.01 2.26
C ARG A 47 -18.31 10.55 2.54
N SER A 48 -18.49 9.63 3.49
CA SER A 48 -19.80 9.10 3.86
C SER A 48 -20.42 9.81 5.07
N SER A 49 -19.72 10.76 5.69
CA SER A 49 -20.15 11.49 6.88
C SER A 49 -20.89 12.79 6.53
N PRO A 50 -21.60 13.41 7.51
CA PRO A 50 -22.15 14.75 7.34
C PRO A 50 -21.09 15.85 7.05
N ARG A 51 -19.82 15.55 7.27
CA ARG A 51 -18.67 16.46 7.04
C ARG A 51 -17.99 16.25 5.67
N ARG A 52 -18.60 15.48 4.75
CA ARG A 52 -18.01 15.10 3.44
C ARG A 52 -17.54 16.28 2.58
N ASP A 53 -18.20 17.44 2.70
CA ASP A 53 -17.89 18.67 1.95
C ASP A 53 -16.96 19.62 2.74
N LYS A 54 -16.43 19.16 3.88
CA LYS A 54 -15.51 19.89 4.76
C LYS A 54 -14.08 19.34 4.59
N PRO A 55 -13.05 20.03 5.14
CA PRO A 55 -11.68 19.55 5.01
C PRO A 55 -11.48 18.14 5.58
N PHE A 56 -10.75 17.30 4.85
CA PHE A 56 -10.13 16.08 5.35
C PHE A 56 -8.63 16.31 5.47
N VAL A 57 -8.13 16.39 6.68
CA VAL A 57 -6.72 16.70 6.94
C VAL A 57 -6.03 15.46 7.50
N ALA A 58 -5.14 14.89 6.70
CA ALA A 58 -4.34 13.72 7.08
C ALA A 58 -2.95 14.15 7.58
N VAL A 59 -2.50 13.53 8.67
CA VAL A 59 -1.16 13.72 9.23
C VAL A 59 -0.59 12.34 9.56
N ASN A 60 0.60 12.05 9.02
CA ASN A 60 1.35 10.85 9.39
C ASN A 60 2.28 11.17 10.56
N CYS A 61 2.05 10.53 11.69
CA CYS A 61 2.78 10.79 12.94
C CYS A 61 4.19 10.17 12.96
N ALA A 62 4.50 9.25 12.04
CA ALA A 62 5.82 8.61 11.90
C ALA A 62 6.75 9.32 10.90
N ALA A 63 6.22 10.20 10.04
CA ALA A 63 6.94 10.66 8.85
C ALA A 63 7.97 11.77 9.11
N LEU A 64 7.92 12.44 10.27
CA LEU A 64 8.70 13.65 10.54
C LEU A 64 9.47 13.58 11.85
N PRO A 65 10.65 14.23 11.97
CA PRO A 65 11.29 14.49 13.25
C PRO A 65 10.36 15.23 14.22
N GLU A 66 10.53 14.97 15.52
CA GLU A 66 9.64 15.48 16.58
C GLU A 66 9.38 16.99 16.51
N ALA A 67 10.40 17.80 16.31
CA ALA A 67 10.25 19.27 16.22
C ALA A 67 9.44 19.70 14.98
N LEU A 68 9.51 18.96 13.88
CA LEU A 68 8.76 19.29 12.67
C LEU A 68 7.32 18.85 12.77
N ILE A 69 7.04 17.66 13.34
CA ILE A 69 5.67 17.21 13.52
C ILE A 69 4.92 18.08 14.52
N GLU A 70 5.60 18.63 15.54
CA GLU A 70 5.03 19.60 16.48
C GLU A 70 4.55 20.86 15.75
N ALA A 71 5.44 21.47 14.96
CA ALA A 71 5.11 22.66 14.16
C ALA A 71 4.03 22.40 13.11
N GLU A 72 4.05 21.21 12.48
CA GLU A 72 3.04 20.84 11.51
C GLU A 72 1.67 20.62 12.14
N LEU A 73 1.58 19.86 13.24
CA LEU A 73 0.30 19.59 13.91
C LEU A 73 -0.31 20.83 14.54
N PHE A 74 0.44 21.52 15.39
CA PHE A 74 -0.10 22.58 16.24
C PHE A 74 0.05 23.98 15.63
N GLY A 75 0.91 24.13 14.63
CA GLY A 75 1.23 25.42 14.02
C GLY A 75 2.17 26.28 14.85
N TYR A 76 2.51 27.45 14.36
CA TYR A 76 3.38 28.41 15.02
C TYR A 76 3.06 29.84 14.61
N ALA A 77 3.26 30.77 15.54
CA ALA A 77 3.14 32.21 15.30
C ALA A 77 4.35 32.73 14.52
N PRO A 78 4.24 33.87 13.81
CA PRO A 78 5.36 34.54 13.19
C PRO A 78 6.54 34.70 14.16
N GLY A 79 7.75 34.27 13.72
CA GLY A 79 8.96 34.40 14.53
C GLY A 79 9.07 33.45 15.74
N ALA A 80 8.28 32.42 15.81
CA ALA A 80 8.25 31.47 16.95
C ALA A 80 9.59 30.72 17.16
N TYR A 81 10.36 30.50 16.09
CA TYR A 81 11.71 29.90 16.14
C TYR A 81 12.55 30.32 14.94
N THR A 82 13.88 30.11 15.02
CA THR A 82 14.81 30.40 13.92
C THR A 82 14.53 29.53 12.70
N GLY A 83 14.17 30.14 11.58
CA GLY A 83 13.74 29.44 10.35
C GLY A 83 12.22 29.32 10.17
N ALA A 84 11.41 29.79 11.13
CA ALA A 84 9.97 29.91 10.97
C ALA A 84 9.61 30.86 9.82
N ARG A 85 8.57 30.53 9.03
CA ARG A 85 8.05 31.44 8.01
C ARG A 85 7.58 32.75 8.65
N ARG A 86 7.80 33.86 7.96
CA ARG A 86 7.42 35.21 8.44
C ARG A 86 5.92 35.35 8.72
N GLU A 87 5.09 34.55 8.07
CA GLU A 87 3.64 34.55 8.19
C GLU A 87 3.13 33.58 9.28
N GLY A 88 4.01 32.72 9.84
CA GLY A 88 3.62 31.62 10.72
C GLY A 88 2.99 30.45 9.96
N SER A 89 2.36 29.52 10.68
CA SER A 89 1.57 28.41 10.14
C SER A 89 0.39 28.12 11.04
N PRO A 90 -0.82 27.91 10.49
CA PRO A 90 -1.99 27.56 11.29
C PRO A 90 -1.88 26.19 11.96
N GLY A 91 -1.14 25.25 11.34
CA GLY A 91 -1.07 23.86 11.74
C GLY A 91 -2.26 23.01 11.29
N ARG A 92 -2.02 21.71 11.14
CA ARG A 92 -2.99 20.74 10.57
C ARG A 92 -4.26 20.62 11.43
N ILE A 93 -4.14 20.69 12.75
CA ILE A 93 -5.31 20.64 13.65
C ILE A 93 -6.27 21.79 13.39
N ARG A 94 -5.75 22.98 13.13
CA ARG A 94 -6.57 24.15 12.82
C ARG A 94 -7.15 24.10 11.40
N GLU A 95 -6.40 23.55 10.45
CA GLU A 95 -6.88 23.31 9.07
C GLU A 95 -8.05 22.32 9.05
N ALA A 96 -8.09 21.36 9.99
CA ALA A 96 -9.16 20.38 10.12
C ALA A 96 -10.45 20.95 10.74
N HIS A 97 -10.49 22.24 11.11
CA HIS A 97 -11.65 22.85 11.75
C HIS A 97 -12.91 22.69 10.90
N GLY A 98 -14.00 22.24 11.53
CA GLY A 98 -15.27 21.93 10.87
C GLY A 98 -15.30 20.60 10.09
N GLY A 99 -14.14 20.01 9.83
CA GLY A 99 -13.94 18.81 9.01
C GLY A 99 -13.56 17.55 9.78
N THR A 100 -12.60 16.81 9.26
CA THR A 100 -12.08 15.55 9.83
C THR A 100 -10.55 15.63 9.93
N LEU A 101 -10.03 15.37 11.13
CA LEU A 101 -8.61 15.14 11.36
C LEU A 101 -8.33 13.65 11.32
N PHE A 102 -7.44 13.22 10.44
CA PHE A 102 -6.96 11.84 10.35
C PHE A 102 -5.49 11.78 10.80
N LEU A 103 -5.24 11.05 11.90
CA LEU A 103 -3.90 10.83 12.45
C LEU A 103 -3.46 9.42 12.10
N ASP A 104 -2.62 9.28 11.07
CA ASP A 104 -2.06 8.00 10.68
C ASP A 104 -0.82 7.67 11.52
N GLU A 105 -0.65 6.38 11.81
CA GLU A 105 0.41 5.82 12.65
C GLU A 105 0.54 6.56 14.00
N ILE A 106 -0.60 6.77 14.69
CA ILE A 106 -0.65 7.48 15.96
C ILE A 106 0.20 6.82 17.06
N GLY A 107 0.44 5.50 16.98
CA GLY A 107 1.31 4.76 17.88
C GLY A 107 2.80 5.14 17.79
N ASP A 108 3.20 5.85 16.73
CA ASP A 108 4.56 6.36 16.54
C ASP A 108 4.73 7.83 16.99
N MET A 109 3.66 8.46 17.48
CA MET A 109 3.74 9.84 17.96
C MET A 109 4.66 9.96 19.18
N PRO A 110 5.63 10.90 19.17
CA PRO A 110 6.48 11.16 20.32
C PRO A 110 5.70 11.44 21.61
N LEU A 111 6.15 10.89 22.74
CA LEU A 111 5.44 10.95 24.02
C LEU A 111 5.18 12.40 24.49
N ALA A 112 6.10 13.33 24.21
CA ALA A 112 5.93 14.75 24.50
C ALA A 112 4.72 15.37 23.80
N LEU A 113 4.45 14.95 22.54
CA LEU A 113 3.35 15.49 21.75
C LEU A 113 2.01 14.85 22.08
N GLN A 114 2.02 13.63 22.62
CA GLN A 114 0.80 12.94 23.04
C GLN A 114 0.04 13.75 24.12
N GLY A 115 0.76 14.36 25.07
CA GLY A 115 0.14 15.22 26.12
C GLY A 115 -0.47 16.49 25.53
N ARG A 116 0.15 17.08 24.50
CA ARG A 116 -0.41 18.25 23.79
C ARG A 116 -1.65 17.89 22.99
N LEU A 117 -1.62 16.76 22.29
CA LEU A 117 -2.77 16.27 21.55
C LEU A 117 -3.95 15.98 22.48
N LEU A 118 -3.71 15.31 23.62
CA LEU A 118 -4.73 15.06 24.63
C LEU A 118 -5.42 16.36 25.05
N ARG A 119 -4.63 17.40 25.37
CA ARG A 119 -5.18 18.70 25.77
C ARG A 119 -6.08 19.29 24.67
N VAL A 120 -5.70 19.21 23.39
CA VAL A 120 -6.55 19.67 22.28
C VAL A 120 -7.87 18.90 22.22
N LEU A 121 -7.83 17.57 22.43
CA LEU A 121 -9.03 16.72 22.38
C LEU A 121 -9.98 17.00 23.56
N GLU A 122 -9.45 17.42 24.72
CA GLU A 122 -10.23 17.74 25.90
C GLU A 122 -10.82 19.15 25.85
N THR A 123 -9.96 20.15 25.57
CA THR A 123 -10.35 21.56 25.63
C THR A 123 -10.99 22.08 24.36
N LYS A 124 -10.82 21.34 23.25
CA LYS A 124 -11.17 21.79 21.89
C LYS A 124 -10.46 23.11 21.52
N GLU A 125 -9.25 23.28 22.03
CA GLU A 125 -8.39 24.41 21.73
C GLU A 125 -6.99 23.95 21.34
N VAL A 126 -6.45 24.52 20.27
CA VAL A 126 -5.06 24.34 19.86
C VAL A 126 -4.26 25.59 20.19
N VAL A 127 -3.07 25.41 20.77
CA VAL A 127 -2.13 26.50 21.07
C VAL A 127 -0.94 26.38 20.11
N PRO A 128 -0.83 27.25 19.09
CA PRO A 128 0.35 27.29 18.22
C PRO A 128 1.61 27.65 19.03
N LEU A 129 2.78 27.24 18.54
CA LEU A 129 4.06 27.63 19.14
C LEU A 129 4.17 29.17 19.13
N GLY A 130 4.38 29.78 20.30
CA GLY A 130 4.44 31.22 20.46
C GLY A 130 3.11 31.97 20.21
N GLY A 131 2.01 31.26 20.06
CA GLY A 131 0.69 31.83 19.76
C GLY A 131 -0.31 31.79 20.90
N LYS A 132 -1.54 32.24 20.64
CA LYS A 132 -2.67 32.20 21.56
C LYS A 132 -3.56 30.97 21.29
N PRO A 133 -4.32 30.46 22.29
CA PRO A 133 -5.30 29.40 22.07
C PRO A 133 -6.32 29.75 21.00
N VAL A 134 -6.64 28.79 20.14
CA VAL A 134 -7.63 28.90 19.07
C VAL A 134 -8.59 27.73 19.18
N ARG A 135 -9.89 27.99 19.25
CA ARG A 135 -10.93 26.96 19.30
C ARG A 135 -11.00 26.18 18.00
N VAL A 136 -11.07 24.85 18.11
CA VAL A 136 -11.14 23.92 16.98
C VAL A 136 -12.23 22.88 17.24
N GLU A 137 -12.87 22.44 16.17
CA GLU A 137 -13.89 21.41 16.22
C GLU A 137 -13.72 20.51 14.99
N PHE A 138 -13.54 19.21 15.18
CA PHE A 138 -13.35 18.25 14.10
C PHE A 138 -13.77 16.84 14.54
N ALA A 139 -14.15 16.01 13.57
CA ALA A 139 -14.25 14.57 13.76
C ALA A 139 -12.83 13.97 13.75
N LEU A 140 -12.56 13.05 14.69
CA LEU A 140 -11.26 12.42 14.83
C LEU A 140 -11.28 10.99 14.33
N ILE A 141 -10.36 10.67 13.42
CA ILE A 141 -10.02 9.32 13.04
C ILE A 141 -8.53 9.13 13.29
N ALA A 142 -8.15 8.11 14.05
CA ALA A 142 -6.76 7.73 14.28
C ALA A 142 -6.51 6.34 13.70
N ALA A 143 -5.31 6.07 13.22
CA ALA A 143 -4.93 4.77 12.68
C ALA A 143 -3.58 4.32 13.23
N THR A 144 -3.41 3.01 13.43
CA THR A 144 -2.14 2.42 13.86
C THR A 144 -2.06 0.94 13.50
N HIS A 145 -0.85 0.46 13.28
CA HIS A 145 -0.54 -0.97 13.22
C HIS A 145 -0.09 -1.53 14.58
N ARG A 146 0.26 -0.65 15.55
CA ARG A 146 0.75 -1.05 16.87
C ARG A 146 -0.40 -1.47 17.79
N ASP A 147 -0.08 -2.31 18.76
CA ASP A 147 -0.96 -2.62 19.89
C ASP A 147 -0.84 -1.52 20.97
N LEU A 148 -1.73 -0.51 20.92
CA LEU A 148 -1.67 0.61 21.83
C LEU A 148 -1.77 0.22 23.34
N PRO A 149 -2.59 -0.75 23.74
CA PRO A 149 -2.54 -1.28 25.11
C PRO A 149 -1.14 -1.74 25.53
N ALA A 150 -0.45 -2.52 24.69
CA ALA A 150 0.92 -2.96 24.94
C ALA A 150 1.91 -1.77 24.98
N GLU A 151 1.73 -0.77 24.12
CA GLU A 151 2.53 0.46 24.14
C GLU A 151 2.30 1.27 25.42
N VAL A 152 1.08 1.26 25.97
CA VAL A 152 0.76 1.90 27.26
C VAL A 152 1.48 1.18 28.40
N GLU A 153 1.41 -0.15 28.46
CA GLU A 153 2.11 -0.95 29.48
C GLU A 153 3.63 -0.74 29.42
N ALA A 154 4.18 -0.57 28.22
CA ALA A 154 5.60 -0.29 28.00
C ALA A 154 6.00 1.18 28.24
N GLY A 155 5.07 2.06 28.60
CA GLY A 155 5.32 3.48 28.85
C GLY A 155 5.63 4.31 27.62
N ARG A 156 5.41 3.79 26.41
CA ARG A 156 5.63 4.49 25.14
C ARG A 156 4.39 5.23 24.64
N PHE A 157 3.22 4.90 25.17
CA PHE A 157 1.97 5.60 24.87
C PHE A 157 1.24 5.95 26.16
N ARG A 158 0.59 7.12 26.20
CA ARG A 158 -0.15 7.57 27.40
C ARG A 158 -1.51 6.87 27.49
N ALA A 159 -1.85 6.36 28.66
CA ALA A 159 -3.13 5.70 28.91
C ALA A 159 -4.33 6.65 28.72
N ASP A 160 -4.21 7.89 29.18
CA ASP A 160 -5.26 8.92 29.07
C ASP A 160 -5.59 9.26 27.61
N LEU A 161 -4.56 9.39 26.76
CA LEU A 161 -4.74 9.61 25.33
C LEU A 161 -5.37 8.37 24.67
N TYR A 162 -4.91 7.16 25.00
CA TYR A 162 -5.49 5.93 24.46
C TYR A 162 -7.00 5.86 24.68
N TYR A 163 -7.47 6.08 25.91
CA TYR A 163 -8.90 6.05 26.21
C TYR A 163 -9.67 7.18 25.51
N ARG A 164 -9.04 8.30 25.21
CA ARG A 164 -9.67 9.39 24.47
C ARG A 164 -9.79 9.09 22.97
N LEU A 165 -8.85 8.33 22.40
CA LEU A 165 -8.84 7.90 20.99
C LEU A 165 -9.74 6.69 20.74
N ALA A 166 -9.84 5.77 21.69
CA ALA A 166 -10.51 4.47 21.55
C ALA A 166 -12.03 4.56 21.77
N GLY A 167 -12.71 5.57 21.21
CA GLY A 167 -14.16 5.69 21.27
C GLY A 167 -14.87 4.53 20.56
N LEU A 168 -14.54 4.30 19.29
CA LEU A 168 -14.87 3.08 18.55
C LEU A 168 -13.60 2.54 17.90
N THR A 169 -13.20 1.33 18.30
CA THR A 169 -12.06 0.65 17.67
C THR A 169 -12.56 -0.28 16.58
N LEU A 170 -12.03 -0.11 15.36
CA LEU A 170 -12.33 -0.92 14.18
C LEU A 170 -11.04 -1.60 13.70
N THR A 171 -11.04 -2.92 13.63
CA THR A 171 -9.89 -3.68 13.16
C THR A 171 -10.12 -4.13 11.72
N LEU A 172 -9.26 -3.64 10.79
CA LEU A 172 -9.28 -4.05 9.39
C LEU A 172 -8.56 -5.39 9.23
N PRO A 173 -9.18 -6.38 8.57
CA PRO A 173 -8.55 -7.69 8.38
C PRO A 173 -7.34 -7.58 7.42
N PRO A 174 -6.26 -8.35 7.68
CA PRO A 174 -5.18 -8.47 6.73
C PRO A 174 -5.64 -9.22 5.48
N LEU A 175 -4.95 -8.99 4.34
CA LEU A 175 -5.40 -9.52 3.05
C LEU A 175 -5.48 -11.06 3.03
N ARG A 176 -4.58 -11.75 3.71
CA ARG A 176 -4.58 -13.23 3.84
C ARG A 176 -5.80 -13.82 4.55
N GLU A 177 -6.52 -13.01 5.32
CA GLU A 177 -7.74 -13.42 6.04
C GLU A 177 -9.03 -13.02 5.28
N ARG A 178 -8.89 -12.32 4.16
CA ARG A 178 -10.02 -11.85 3.36
C ARG A 178 -10.42 -12.88 2.31
N SER A 179 -11.71 -13.02 2.12
CA SER A 179 -12.32 -13.93 1.14
C SER A 179 -12.56 -13.29 -0.24
N ASP A 180 -12.37 -11.99 -0.36
CA ASP A 180 -12.70 -11.20 -1.54
C ASP A 180 -11.50 -10.85 -2.44
N LEU A 181 -10.38 -11.56 -2.29
CA LEU A 181 -9.17 -11.31 -3.08
C LEU A 181 -9.43 -11.26 -4.60
N PRO A 182 -10.22 -12.17 -5.23
CA PRO A 182 -10.47 -12.11 -6.66
C PRO A 182 -11.18 -10.80 -7.07
N ALA A 183 -12.23 -10.40 -6.36
CA ALA A 183 -12.96 -9.16 -6.63
C ALA A 183 -12.09 -7.91 -6.40
N LEU A 184 -11.18 -7.96 -5.43
CA LEU A 184 -10.22 -6.89 -5.18
C LEU A 184 -9.20 -6.76 -6.31
N VAL A 185 -8.69 -7.88 -6.84
CA VAL A 185 -7.79 -7.93 -8.01
C VAL A 185 -8.46 -7.31 -9.22
N GLU A 186 -9.66 -7.76 -9.57
CA GLU A 186 -10.45 -7.26 -10.70
C GLU A 186 -10.65 -5.74 -10.60
N ARG A 187 -11.05 -5.26 -9.43
CA ARG A 187 -11.24 -3.81 -9.19
C ARG A 187 -9.96 -3.01 -9.33
N ILE A 188 -8.82 -3.53 -8.85
CA ILE A 188 -7.53 -2.85 -8.97
C ILE A 188 -7.09 -2.83 -10.43
N LEU A 189 -7.23 -3.93 -11.16
CA LEU A 189 -6.88 -4.01 -12.58
C LEU A 189 -7.72 -3.05 -13.42
N HIS A 190 -9.04 -3.03 -13.19
CA HIS A 190 -9.93 -2.07 -13.87
C HIS A 190 -9.55 -0.60 -13.56
N ALA A 191 -9.13 -0.30 -12.33
CA ALA A 191 -8.65 1.04 -11.99
C ALA A 191 -7.29 1.39 -12.65
N CYS A 192 -6.45 0.38 -12.92
CA CYS A 192 -5.16 0.58 -13.61
C CYS A 192 -5.31 0.74 -15.12
N ALA A 193 -6.27 0.04 -15.74
CA ALA A 193 -6.51 0.01 -17.17
C ALA A 193 -8.03 -0.05 -17.45
N PRO A 194 -8.77 1.09 -17.36
CA PRO A 194 -10.22 1.09 -17.47
C PRO A 194 -10.76 0.61 -18.83
N ASP A 195 -9.96 0.76 -19.87
CA ASP A 195 -10.33 0.43 -21.26
C ASP A 195 -9.93 -1.01 -21.67
N ARG A 196 -9.39 -1.81 -20.72
CA ARG A 196 -8.89 -3.17 -20.96
C ARG A 196 -9.51 -4.16 -19.98
N ASP A 197 -9.87 -5.35 -20.46
CA ASP A 197 -10.37 -6.46 -19.62
C ASP A 197 -9.21 -7.34 -19.14
N LEU A 198 -8.34 -6.78 -18.27
CA LEU A 198 -7.19 -7.48 -17.75
C LEU A 198 -7.59 -8.54 -16.72
N ARG A 199 -7.00 -9.72 -16.84
CA ARG A 199 -7.22 -10.83 -15.89
C ARG A 199 -5.90 -11.54 -15.57
N LEU A 200 -5.86 -12.21 -14.42
CA LEU A 200 -4.72 -13.06 -14.07
C LEU A 200 -4.84 -14.41 -14.80
N ALA A 201 -3.71 -14.94 -15.27
CA ALA A 201 -3.61 -16.33 -15.70
C ALA A 201 -4.01 -17.27 -14.52
N PRO A 202 -4.66 -18.42 -14.79
CA PRO A 202 -5.16 -19.30 -13.73
C PRO A 202 -4.11 -19.73 -12.71
N GLU A 203 -2.89 -20.00 -13.16
CA GLU A 203 -1.76 -20.38 -12.30
C GLU A 203 -1.26 -19.22 -11.44
N VAL A 204 -1.32 -17.98 -11.94
CA VAL A 204 -0.98 -16.76 -11.19
C VAL A 204 -2.06 -16.47 -10.16
N ALA A 205 -3.34 -16.62 -10.52
CA ALA A 205 -4.47 -16.43 -9.61
C ALA A 205 -4.43 -17.44 -8.44
N ALA A 206 -4.09 -18.70 -8.72
CA ALA A 206 -3.89 -19.74 -7.68
C ALA A 206 -2.73 -19.37 -6.73
N ALA A 207 -1.61 -18.88 -7.28
CA ALA A 207 -0.47 -18.45 -6.47
C ALA A 207 -0.81 -17.22 -5.62
N PHE A 208 -1.56 -16.25 -6.14
CA PHE A 208 -2.04 -15.07 -5.40
C PHE A 208 -2.90 -15.47 -4.21
N SER A 209 -3.75 -16.49 -4.38
CA SER A 209 -4.64 -17.00 -3.31
C SER A 209 -3.88 -17.69 -2.17
N SER A 210 -2.71 -18.25 -2.45
CA SER A 210 -1.88 -18.96 -1.44
C SER A 210 -0.79 -18.06 -0.83
N TYR A 211 -0.53 -16.90 -1.37
CA TYR A 211 0.51 -16.00 -0.88
C TYR A 211 0.02 -15.18 0.33
N PRO A 212 0.83 -15.03 1.38
CA PRO A 212 0.40 -14.38 2.63
C PRO A 212 0.29 -12.85 2.53
N TRP A 213 0.76 -12.21 1.45
CA TRP A 213 0.70 -10.77 1.22
C TRP A 213 1.21 -9.93 2.40
N PRO A 214 2.48 -10.00 2.79
CA PRO A 214 3.00 -9.28 3.95
C PRO A 214 2.83 -7.76 3.86
N GLY A 215 2.81 -7.19 2.65
CA GLY A 215 2.49 -5.79 2.39
C GLY A 215 1.00 -5.52 2.13
N ASN A 216 0.14 -6.53 2.32
CA ASN A 216 -1.31 -6.43 2.20
C ASN A 216 -1.78 -5.83 0.86
N VAL A 217 -2.83 -5.01 0.88
CA VAL A 217 -3.42 -4.38 -0.32
C VAL A 217 -2.43 -3.44 -1.02
N ARG A 218 -1.50 -2.84 -0.28
CA ARG A 218 -0.47 -1.96 -0.88
C ARG A 218 0.47 -2.75 -1.79
N GLU A 219 0.93 -3.90 -1.34
CA GLU A 219 1.79 -4.81 -2.13
C GLU A 219 1.02 -5.34 -3.34
N LEU A 220 -0.20 -5.83 -3.14
CA LEU A 220 -1.06 -6.32 -4.21
C LEU A 220 -1.30 -5.24 -5.29
N ALA A 221 -1.69 -4.04 -4.88
CA ALA A 221 -1.97 -2.95 -5.82
C ALA A 221 -0.71 -2.52 -6.59
N GLN A 222 0.46 -2.51 -5.94
CA GLN A 222 1.71 -2.22 -6.62
C GLN A 222 2.08 -3.30 -7.63
N ALA A 223 1.92 -4.56 -7.26
CA ALA A 223 2.19 -5.71 -8.16
C ALA A 223 1.30 -5.67 -9.41
N LEU A 224 -0.01 -5.47 -9.23
CA LEU A 224 -0.96 -5.41 -10.33
C LEU A 224 -0.74 -4.18 -11.23
N ARG A 225 -0.37 -3.04 -10.66
CA ARG A 225 -0.04 -1.83 -11.43
C ARG A 225 1.18 -2.05 -12.32
N VAL A 226 2.23 -2.67 -11.78
CA VAL A 226 3.43 -3.01 -12.57
C VAL A 226 3.10 -4.04 -13.64
N ALA A 227 2.34 -5.08 -13.29
CA ALA A 227 1.94 -6.11 -14.23
C ALA A 227 1.13 -5.52 -15.41
N ALA A 228 0.14 -4.66 -15.12
CA ALA A 228 -0.64 -4.00 -16.16
C ALA A 228 0.19 -3.08 -17.06
N ALA A 229 1.23 -2.44 -16.52
CA ALA A 229 2.13 -1.58 -17.28
C ALA A 229 3.15 -2.33 -18.15
N LEU A 230 3.47 -3.58 -17.80
CA LEU A 230 4.41 -4.42 -18.55
C LEU A 230 3.76 -5.24 -19.67
N LEU A 231 2.43 -5.35 -19.66
CA LEU A 231 1.68 -6.04 -20.69
C LEU A 231 1.64 -5.23 -22.00
N ASP A 232 1.80 -5.91 -23.12
CA ASP A 232 1.57 -5.33 -24.44
C ASP A 232 0.09 -4.92 -24.61
N GLU A 233 -0.20 -3.96 -25.52
CA GLU A 233 -1.55 -3.39 -25.69
C GLU A 233 -2.62 -4.40 -26.11
N ASP A 234 -2.21 -5.48 -26.78
CA ASP A 234 -3.05 -6.56 -27.30
C ASP A 234 -3.16 -7.77 -26.35
N GLU A 235 -2.46 -7.74 -25.21
CA GLU A 235 -2.50 -8.80 -24.20
C GLU A 235 -3.51 -8.45 -23.09
N GLU A 236 -4.39 -9.40 -22.74
CA GLU A 236 -5.39 -9.23 -21.65
C GLU A 236 -5.08 -10.11 -20.43
N GLU A 237 -4.15 -11.07 -20.55
CA GLU A 237 -3.84 -12.04 -19.51
C GLU A 237 -2.47 -11.81 -18.88
N ILE A 238 -2.47 -11.59 -17.56
CA ILE A 238 -1.27 -11.38 -16.75
C ILE A 238 -0.66 -12.74 -16.38
N GLY A 239 0.41 -13.11 -17.07
CA GLY A 239 1.24 -14.28 -16.77
C GLY A 239 2.38 -13.97 -15.81
N TRP A 240 3.21 -14.96 -15.54
CA TRP A 240 4.39 -14.84 -14.67
C TRP A 240 5.41 -13.81 -15.13
N GLU A 241 5.52 -13.62 -16.45
CA GLU A 241 6.46 -12.71 -17.10
C GLU A 241 6.13 -11.23 -16.88
N ALA A 242 4.85 -10.92 -16.65
CA ALA A 242 4.39 -9.56 -16.38
C ALA A 242 4.56 -9.16 -14.91
N LEU A 243 4.82 -10.13 -14.01
CA LEU A 243 5.00 -9.85 -12.59
C LEU A 243 6.44 -9.38 -12.28
N PRO A 244 6.62 -8.51 -11.26
CA PRO A 244 7.94 -8.19 -10.74
C PRO A 244 8.73 -9.45 -10.34
N GLU A 245 9.99 -9.59 -10.77
CA GLU A 245 10.80 -10.81 -10.57
C GLU A 245 10.84 -11.29 -9.12
N GLY A 246 11.02 -10.38 -8.17
CA GLY A 246 11.06 -10.70 -6.73
C GLY A 246 9.74 -11.29 -6.23
N LEU A 247 8.61 -10.74 -6.68
CA LEU A 247 7.29 -11.24 -6.32
C LEU A 247 7.00 -12.57 -7.02
N ALA A 248 7.28 -12.69 -8.31
CA ALA A 248 7.10 -13.95 -9.05
C ALA A 248 7.85 -15.11 -8.39
N ALA A 249 9.09 -14.87 -7.94
CA ALA A 249 9.88 -15.85 -7.20
C ALA A 249 9.28 -16.18 -5.81
N ALA A 250 8.73 -15.20 -5.10
CA ALA A 250 8.07 -15.40 -3.80
C ALA A 250 6.78 -16.20 -3.95
N LEU A 251 5.94 -15.86 -4.93
CA LEU A 251 4.70 -16.58 -5.27
C LEU A 251 4.95 -18.04 -5.63
N LYS A 252 5.95 -18.32 -6.47
CA LYS A 252 6.32 -19.69 -6.86
C LYS A 252 6.79 -20.53 -5.66
N ARG A 253 7.50 -19.93 -4.70
CA ARG A 253 7.89 -20.62 -3.46
C ARG A 253 6.71 -20.96 -2.56
N SER A 254 5.74 -20.05 -2.43
CA SER A 254 4.57 -20.27 -1.56
C SER A 254 3.55 -21.24 -2.16
N SER A 255 3.47 -21.36 -3.49
CA SER A 255 2.58 -22.32 -4.16
C SER A 255 3.12 -23.75 -4.23
N GLY A 256 4.27 -24.03 -3.62
CA GLY A 256 4.87 -25.38 -3.65
C GLY A 256 5.41 -25.80 -5.02
N THR A 257 5.34 -24.93 -6.01
CA THR A 257 5.97 -25.10 -7.32
C THR A 257 7.45 -24.73 -7.19
N THR A 258 8.21 -25.55 -6.47
CA THR A 258 9.66 -25.45 -6.47
C THR A 258 10.12 -25.80 -7.89
N PRO A 259 10.82 -24.92 -8.63
CA PRO A 259 11.61 -25.40 -9.75
C PRO A 259 12.60 -26.40 -9.13
N LEU A 260 12.63 -27.60 -9.62
CA LEU A 260 13.72 -28.54 -9.36
C LEU A 260 15.03 -27.82 -9.70
N THR A 261 15.66 -27.23 -8.72
CA THR A 261 17.05 -26.79 -8.82
C THR A 261 17.86 -28.06 -8.76
N SER A 262 18.05 -28.66 -9.93
CA SER A 262 19.19 -29.55 -10.14
C SER A 262 20.45 -28.74 -9.84
N ALA A 263 21.32 -29.33 -9.02
CA ALA A 263 22.62 -28.80 -8.66
C ALA A 263 23.40 -28.39 -9.94
N PRO A 264 24.26 -27.35 -9.89
CA PRO A 264 25.07 -26.95 -11.04
C PRO A 264 26.17 -27.98 -11.26
N GLY A 265 25.93 -28.96 -12.12
CA GLY A 265 26.89 -29.89 -12.63
C GLY A 265 26.95 -29.76 -14.16
N GLU A 266 27.98 -30.25 -14.79
CA GLU A 266 28.44 -30.14 -16.18
C GLU A 266 27.37 -30.14 -17.28
N GLU A 267 26.15 -30.65 -17.02
CA GLU A 267 24.99 -30.61 -17.93
C GLU A 267 24.47 -29.18 -18.24
N ALA A 268 24.75 -28.16 -17.40
CA ALA A 268 24.28 -26.80 -17.64
C ALA A 268 24.99 -26.15 -18.86
N PHE A 269 26.18 -26.55 -19.17
CA PHE A 269 26.96 -26.02 -20.33
C PHE A 269 26.44 -26.57 -21.64
N GLU A 270 26.04 -27.83 -21.72
CA GLU A 270 25.43 -28.44 -22.93
C GLU A 270 24.02 -27.91 -23.20
N LEU A 271 23.20 -27.70 -22.16
CA LEU A 271 21.85 -27.13 -22.30
C LEU A 271 21.89 -25.66 -22.79
N ALA A 272 22.89 -24.89 -22.38
CA ALA A 272 23.06 -23.50 -22.83
C ALA A 272 23.47 -23.43 -24.30
N ALA A 273 24.35 -24.33 -24.76
CA ALA A 273 24.77 -24.42 -26.16
C ALA A 273 23.64 -24.92 -27.07
N LEU A 274 22.88 -25.93 -26.62
CA LEU A 274 21.71 -26.45 -27.35
C LEU A 274 20.59 -25.37 -27.42
N SER A 275 20.41 -24.55 -26.43
CA SER A 275 19.42 -23.47 -26.44
C SER A 275 19.77 -22.36 -27.45
N ARG A 276 21.05 -22.03 -27.64
CA ARG A 276 21.51 -21.03 -28.61
C ARG A 276 21.18 -21.43 -30.04
N ALA A 277 21.57 -22.62 -30.43
CA ALA A 277 21.29 -23.15 -31.74
C ALA A 277 19.78 -23.31 -32.05
N ALA A 278 19.00 -23.61 -31.02
CA ALA A 278 17.54 -23.69 -31.14
C ALA A 278 16.90 -22.31 -31.37
N ILE A 279 17.37 -21.26 -30.65
CA ILE A 279 16.90 -19.89 -30.81
C ILE A 279 17.23 -19.34 -32.20
N GLU A 280 18.46 -19.55 -32.66
CA GLU A 280 18.89 -19.11 -34.01
C GLU A 280 18.07 -19.80 -35.12
N ARG A 281 17.83 -21.10 -35.00
CA ARG A 281 16.98 -21.84 -35.94
C ARG A 281 15.51 -21.39 -35.91
N ALA A 282 14.95 -21.12 -34.75
CA ALA A 282 13.59 -20.65 -34.62
C ALA A 282 13.41 -19.25 -35.23
N LEU A 283 14.37 -18.35 -35.00
CA LEU A 283 14.38 -17.01 -35.60
C LEU A 283 14.51 -17.05 -37.09
N ALA A 284 15.42 -17.88 -37.63
CA ALA A 284 15.58 -18.07 -39.07
C ALA A 284 14.31 -18.64 -39.73
N ALA A 285 13.68 -19.64 -39.08
CA ALA A 285 12.44 -20.26 -39.58
C ALA A 285 11.22 -19.34 -39.53
N CYS A 286 11.26 -18.29 -38.68
CA CYS A 286 10.19 -17.28 -38.53
C CYS A 286 10.55 -15.95 -39.23
N GLY A 287 11.54 -15.91 -40.10
CA GLY A 287 11.93 -14.70 -40.84
C GLY A 287 12.34 -13.51 -39.94
N GLY A 288 12.91 -13.81 -38.77
CA GLY A 288 13.29 -12.80 -37.76
C GLY A 288 12.16 -12.33 -36.83
N ASN A 289 10.94 -12.81 -37.00
CA ASN A 289 9.82 -12.47 -36.13
C ASN A 289 10.00 -13.11 -34.74
N ARG A 290 10.37 -12.30 -33.78
CA ARG A 290 10.69 -12.72 -32.41
C ARG A 290 9.47 -13.28 -31.65
N THR A 291 8.27 -12.78 -31.93
CA THR A 291 7.02 -13.27 -31.31
C THR A 291 6.69 -14.67 -31.80
N ALA A 292 6.77 -14.91 -33.10
CA ALA A 292 6.56 -16.22 -33.68
C ALA A 292 7.64 -17.23 -33.26
N ALA A 293 8.90 -16.78 -33.12
CA ALA A 293 10.00 -17.62 -32.68
C ALA A 293 9.85 -18.02 -31.18
N ALA A 294 9.42 -17.10 -30.29
CA ALA A 294 9.15 -17.40 -28.88
C ALA A 294 8.04 -18.45 -28.77
N ARG A 295 6.92 -18.26 -29.47
CA ARG A 295 5.81 -19.22 -29.51
C ARG A 295 6.24 -20.61 -30.01
N ARG A 296 7.08 -20.67 -31.05
CA ARG A 296 7.60 -21.93 -31.60
C ARG A 296 8.56 -22.66 -30.66
N LEU A 297 9.26 -21.90 -29.79
CA LEU A 297 10.17 -22.45 -28.79
C LEU A 297 9.45 -22.80 -27.46
N GLY A 298 8.17 -22.45 -27.31
CA GLY A 298 7.42 -22.66 -26.07
C GLY A 298 7.94 -21.81 -24.93
N ILE A 299 8.55 -20.64 -25.20
CA ILE A 299 9.09 -19.72 -24.21
C ILE A 299 8.45 -18.34 -24.34
N SER A 300 8.46 -17.55 -23.25
CA SER A 300 7.98 -16.17 -23.29
C SER A 300 8.88 -15.28 -24.16
N ARG A 301 8.32 -14.21 -24.72
CA ARG A 301 9.09 -13.19 -25.46
C ARG A 301 10.19 -12.59 -24.58
N ALA A 302 9.89 -12.30 -23.30
CA ALA A 302 10.87 -11.78 -22.36
C ALA A 302 12.06 -12.73 -22.16
N THR A 303 11.80 -14.04 -22.05
CA THR A 303 12.84 -15.07 -22.00
C THR A 303 13.67 -15.10 -23.27
N LEU A 304 13.05 -14.99 -24.44
CA LEU A 304 13.75 -14.93 -25.72
C LEU A 304 14.62 -13.66 -25.81
N TYR A 305 14.10 -12.48 -25.43
CA TYR A 305 14.86 -11.23 -25.43
C TYR A 305 16.05 -11.28 -24.47
N ARG A 306 15.88 -11.82 -23.27
CA ARG A 306 16.97 -12.00 -22.30
C ARG A 306 18.06 -12.88 -22.88
N LYS A 307 17.71 -14.02 -23.46
CA LYS A 307 18.68 -14.93 -24.08
C LYS A 307 19.38 -14.32 -25.30
N LEU A 308 18.70 -13.54 -26.11
CA LEU A 308 19.31 -12.82 -27.23
C LEU A 308 20.30 -11.74 -26.74
N ARG A 309 20.01 -11.08 -25.63
CA ARG A 309 20.90 -10.09 -25.02
C ARG A 309 22.13 -10.75 -24.40
N GLU A 310 21.98 -11.89 -23.74
CA GLU A 310 23.07 -12.71 -23.22
C GLU A 310 23.98 -13.21 -24.36
N MET A 311 23.39 -13.63 -25.48
CA MET A 311 24.11 -14.05 -26.67
C MET A 311 24.88 -12.91 -27.33
N GLY A 312 24.33 -11.70 -27.38
CA GLY A 312 24.98 -10.50 -27.92
C GLY A 312 26.14 -10.00 -27.06
N SER A 313 26.03 -10.06 -25.73
CA SER A 313 27.10 -9.70 -24.82
C SER A 313 28.29 -10.69 -24.83
N ALA A 314 28.01 -11.98 -25.03
CA ALA A 314 29.07 -13.01 -25.17
C ALA A 314 29.88 -12.88 -26.46
N GLN A 315 29.28 -12.39 -27.56
CA GLN A 315 30.01 -12.12 -28.80
C GLN A 315 30.91 -10.88 -28.70
N ALA A 316 30.52 -9.87 -27.92
CA ALA A 316 31.33 -8.68 -27.69
C ALA A 316 32.58 -8.98 -26.80
N GLN A 317 32.48 -9.96 -25.91
CA GLN A 317 33.61 -10.38 -25.05
C GLN A 317 34.57 -11.38 -25.73
N ALA A 318 34.15 -12.06 -26.77
CA ALA A 318 35.00 -13.01 -27.53
C ALA A 318 35.76 -12.35 -28.69
N ALA A 319 35.47 -11.09 -29.00
CA ALA A 319 36.08 -10.31 -30.08
C ALA A 319 37.05 -9.20 -29.60
N GLY A 320 37.31 -9.10 -28.27
CA GLY A 320 38.32 -8.22 -27.66
C GLY A 320 39.34 -9.03 -26.91
#